data_dd6aba663f93865ada1dfe2976497055
#
_entry.id   dd6aba663f93865ada1dfe2976497055
#
_cell.length_a   1.000
_cell.length_b   1.000
_cell.length_c   1.000
_cell.angle_alpha   90.00
_cell.angle_beta   90.00
_cell.angle_gamma   90.00
#
_symmetry.space_group_name_H-M   'P 1'
#
loop_
_entity.id
_entity.type
_entity.pdbx_description
1 polymer ?
#
loop_
_entity_poly.entity_id
_entity_poly.type
_entity_poly.pdbx_seq_one_letter_code
_entity_poly.pdbx_strand_id
1 'polypeptide(L)'
;MAQKKARTNTVKHTVVVSRTYTVYSFDKGITTYLDTIETDGKRPTEKELCEKYEVNKVILEEKEVVKKTYELDVNTFMELATEVAE
;
A
#
# COMPACT_ATOMS: atom_id res chain seq x y z
N MET A 1 -0.51 -18.25 34.09
CA MET A 1 -0.23 -17.80 33.80
C MET A 1 0.05 -17.24 33.21
N ALA A 2 0.26 -17.16 33.04
CA ALA A 2 0.75 -16.59 32.44
C ALA A 2 0.88 -15.88 31.86
N GLN A 3 0.87 -15.99 31.79
CA GLN A 3 1.20 -15.44 31.20
C GLN A 3 1.30 -14.56 30.75
N LYS A 4 1.02 -14.52 31.03
CA LYS A 4 1.25 -13.78 30.69
C LYS A 4 1.65 -13.06 30.30
N LYS A 5 1.74 -13.03 30.38
CA LYS A 5 2.39 -12.38 30.11
C LYS A 5 3.03 -11.94 29.51
N ALA A 6 2.85 -12.19 29.68
CA ALA A 6 3.71 -11.54 29.24
C ALA A 6 4.13 -11.19 28.01
N ARG A 7 4.21 -11.40 27.51
CA ARG A 7 4.42 -10.95 26.48
C ARG A 7 4.12 -9.76 25.98
N THR A 8 3.79 -9.23 26.22
CA THR A 8 3.31 -7.91 26.06
C THR A 8 4.34 -6.86 25.73
N ASN A 9 5.56 -7.24 25.55
CA ASN A 9 6.59 -6.28 25.19
C ASN A 9 6.87 -6.32 23.70
N THR A 10 5.84 -6.49 22.90
CA THR A 10 6.02 -6.50 21.45
C THR A 10 5.31 -5.30 20.85
N VAL A 11 5.84 -4.84 19.74
CA VAL A 11 5.27 -3.76 18.96
C VAL A 11 4.87 -4.33 17.61
N LYS A 12 3.65 -4.07 17.22
CA LYS A 12 3.16 -4.52 15.91
C LYS A 12 3.17 -3.35 14.96
N HIS A 13 3.64 -3.61 13.77
CA HIS A 13 3.72 -2.59 12.75
C HIS A 13 3.18 -3.17 11.45
N THR A 14 2.14 -2.55 10.90
CA THR A 14 1.52 -3.01 9.68
C THR A 14 1.88 -2.06 8.56
N VAL A 15 2.36 -2.61 7.46
CA VAL A 15 2.72 -1.80 6.30
C VAL A 15 2.00 -2.35 5.08
N VAL A 16 1.68 -1.47 4.16
CA VAL A 16 1.14 -1.85 2.87
C VAL A 16 2.33 -2.12 1.96
N VAL A 17 2.42 -3.35 1.46
CA VAL A 17 3.55 -3.74 0.62
C VAL A 17 3.22 -3.70 -0.86
N SER A 18 1.95 -3.80 -1.21
CA SER A 18 1.56 -3.65 -2.61
C SER A 18 0.08 -3.33 -2.72
N ARG A 19 -0.27 -2.70 -3.83
CA ARG A 19 -1.66 -2.42 -4.18
C ARG A 19 -1.84 -2.78 -5.64
N THR A 20 -3.00 -3.36 -5.95
CA THR A 20 -3.34 -3.73 -7.33
C THR A 20 -4.52 -2.91 -7.76
N TYR A 21 -4.42 -2.33 -8.93
CA TYR A 21 -5.48 -1.49 -9.50
C TYR A 21 -5.87 -1.99 -10.87
N THR A 22 -7.16 -1.86 -11.18
CA THR A 22 -7.62 -2.00 -12.54
C THR A 22 -7.76 -0.60 -13.11
N VAL A 23 -7.21 -0.41 -14.28
CA VAL A 23 -7.18 0.89 -14.94
C VAL A 23 -8.16 0.88 -16.10
N TYR A 24 -9.04 1.86 -16.12
CA TYR A 24 -10.01 2.03 -17.20
C TYR A 24 -9.83 3.40 -17.81
N SER A 25 -10.11 3.51 -19.10
CA SER A 25 -10.28 4.83 -19.70
C SER A 25 -11.76 5.17 -19.64
N PHE A 26 -12.05 6.47 -19.62
CA PHE A 26 -13.43 6.93 -19.60
C PHE A 26 -13.60 7.97 -20.69
N ASP A 27 -14.51 7.73 -21.61
CA ASP A 27 -14.76 8.64 -22.70
C ASP A 27 -16.22 8.56 -23.10
N LYS A 28 -16.87 9.71 -23.15
CA LYS A 28 -18.26 9.83 -23.59
C LYS A 28 -19.19 8.86 -22.88
N GLY A 29 -18.98 8.72 -21.58
CA GLY A 29 -19.80 7.85 -20.76
C GLY A 29 -19.48 6.37 -20.86
N ILE A 30 -18.43 6.01 -21.60
CA ILE A 30 -18.03 4.63 -21.79
C ILE A 30 -16.74 4.36 -21.05
N THR A 31 -16.74 3.29 -20.28
CA THR A 31 -15.57 2.85 -19.52
C THR A 31 -14.95 1.66 -20.24
N THR A 32 -13.67 1.76 -20.55
CA THR A 32 -12.97 0.69 -21.27
C THR A 32 -11.78 0.21 -20.43
N TYR A 33 -11.70 -1.09 -20.24
CA TYR A 33 -10.58 -1.67 -19.51
C TYR A 33 -9.27 -1.45 -20.26
N LEU A 34 -8.26 -1.00 -19.55
CA LEU A 34 -6.94 -0.81 -20.13
C LEU A 34 -5.92 -1.80 -19.60
N ASP A 35 -5.84 -1.95 -18.28
CA ASP A 35 -4.75 -2.74 -17.70
C ASP A 35 -5.02 -3.03 -16.24
N THR A 36 -4.30 -4.00 -15.72
CA THR A 36 -4.26 -4.25 -14.29
C THR A 36 -2.81 -4.07 -13.86
N ILE A 37 -2.58 -3.19 -12.91
CA ILE A 37 -1.22 -2.86 -12.50
C ILE A 37 -1.06 -3.09 -11.02
N GLU A 38 0.15 -3.43 -10.64
CA GLU A 38 0.52 -3.59 -9.24
C GLU A 38 1.60 -2.58 -8.89
N THR A 39 1.43 -1.93 -7.76
CA THR A 39 2.39 -0.94 -7.30
C THR A 39 2.97 -1.38 -5.95
N ASP A 40 3.98 -0.67 -5.50
CA ASP A 40 4.63 -0.97 -4.23
C ASP A 40 3.94 -0.25 -3.05
N GLY A 41 2.64 -0.08 -3.15
CA GLY A 41 1.87 0.53 -2.09
C GLY A 41 1.44 1.95 -2.38
N LYS A 42 1.94 2.54 -3.45
CA LYS A 42 1.58 3.90 -3.81
C LYS A 42 0.50 3.91 -4.87
N ARG A 43 -0.39 4.89 -4.77
CA ARG A 43 -1.40 5.07 -5.79
C ARG A 43 -0.80 5.85 -6.95
N PRO A 44 -0.89 5.33 -8.17
CA PRO A 44 -0.38 6.08 -9.33
C PRO A 44 -1.24 7.32 -9.56
N THR A 45 -0.67 8.31 -10.20
CA THR A 45 -1.42 9.52 -10.50
C THR A 45 -2.15 9.35 -11.82
N GLU A 46 -3.29 10.02 -11.93
CA GLU A 46 -4.06 9.98 -13.16
C GLU A 46 -3.26 10.54 -14.31
N LYS A 47 -2.47 11.58 -14.04
CA LYS A 47 -1.68 12.21 -15.09
C LYS A 47 -0.68 11.22 -15.70
N GLU A 48 0.01 10.48 -14.85
CA GLU A 48 0.97 9.49 -15.34
C GLU A 48 0.30 8.43 -16.19
N LEU A 49 -0.87 7.98 -15.77
CA LEU A 49 -1.57 6.93 -16.49
C LEU A 49 -2.17 7.44 -17.79
N CYS A 50 -2.68 8.66 -17.78
CA CYS A 50 -3.19 9.25 -19.02
C CYS A 50 -2.09 9.36 -20.05
N GLU A 51 -0.90 9.73 -19.63
CA GLU A 51 0.24 9.84 -20.54
C GLU A 51 0.68 8.47 -21.03
N LYS A 52 0.71 7.50 -20.12
CA LYS A 52 1.15 6.16 -20.47
C LYS A 52 0.24 5.49 -21.48
N TYR A 53 -1.06 5.63 -21.31
CA TYR A 53 -2.03 4.97 -22.17
C TYR A 53 -2.58 5.88 -23.25
N GLU A 54 -2.12 7.13 -23.29
CA GLU A 54 -2.51 8.10 -24.33
C GLU A 54 -4.03 8.30 -24.34
N VAL A 55 -4.59 8.50 -23.16
CA VAL A 55 -6.01 8.77 -22.99
C VAL A 55 -6.19 10.04 -22.20
N ASN A 56 -7.39 10.60 -22.25
CA ASN A 56 -7.67 11.87 -21.59
C ASN A 56 -8.10 11.71 -20.15
N LYS A 57 -8.63 10.56 -19.80
CA LYS A 57 -9.10 10.32 -18.44
C LYS A 57 -9.01 8.85 -18.11
N VAL A 58 -8.57 8.55 -16.89
CA VAL A 58 -8.52 7.18 -16.39
C VAL A 58 -9.32 7.10 -15.10
N ILE A 59 -9.79 5.89 -14.83
CA ILE A 59 -10.44 5.54 -13.58
C ILE A 59 -9.64 4.41 -12.98
N LEU A 60 -9.32 4.53 -11.70
CA LEU A 60 -8.59 3.50 -10.99
C LEU A 60 -9.53 2.81 -10.02
N GLU A 61 -9.58 1.51 -10.10
CA GLU A 61 -10.33 0.70 -9.15
C GLU A 61 -9.35 -0.12 -8.35
N GLU A 62 -9.29 0.10 -7.04
CA GLU A 62 -8.39 -0.66 -6.18
C GLU A 62 -8.97 -2.05 -5.99
N LYS A 63 -8.21 -3.06 -6.39
CA LYS A 63 -8.69 -4.45 -6.34
C LYS A 63 -8.14 -5.18 -5.14
N GLU A 64 -6.89 -4.92 -4.79
CA GLU A 64 -6.27 -5.68 -3.71
C GLU A 64 -5.21 -4.83 -3.03
N VAL A 65 -5.17 -4.92 -1.71
CA VAL A 65 -4.13 -4.28 -0.90
C VAL A 65 -3.48 -5.38 -0.10
N VAL A 66 -2.19 -5.57 -0.30
CA VAL A 66 -1.44 -6.57 0.45
C VAL A 66 -0.72 -5.88 1.58
N LYS A 67 -0.97 -6.34 2.79
CA LYS A 67 -0.37 -5.78 3.99
C LYS A 67 0.42 -6.85 4.69
N LYS A 68 1.48 -6.42 5.35
CA LYS A 68 2.24 -7.31 6.22
C LYS A 68 2.35 -6.67 7.59
N THR A 69 2.17 -7.48 8.60
CA THR A 69 2.31 -7.03 9.98
C THR A 69 3.55 -7.65 10.56
N TYR A 70 4.40 -6.80 11.10
CA TYR A 70 5.63 -7.24 11.74
C TYR A 70 5.49 -7.06 13.23
N GLU A 71 6.04 -7.99 13.97
CA GLU A 71 5.99 -7.96 15.41
C GLU A 71 7.41 -7.99 15.94
N LEU A 72 7.75 -6.99 16.73
CA LEU A 72 9.10 -6.90 17.29
C LEU A 72 8.98 -6.74 18.79
N ASP A 73 9.89 -7.40 19.48
CA ASP A 73 10.09 -7.14 20.88
C ASP A 73 10.46 -5.67 21.08
N VAL A 74 9.99 -5.07 22.16
CA VAL A 74 10.18 -3.63 22.39
C VAL A 74 11.66 -3.28 22.39
N ASN A 75 12.48 -4.09 23.05
CA ASN A 75 13.90 -3.78 23.11
C ASN A 75 14.53 -3.85 21.72
N THR A 76 14.17 -4.85 20.93
CA THR A 76 14.66 -4.95 19.56
C THR A 76 14.18 -3.77 18.75
N PHE A 77 12.93 -3.38 18.93
CA PHE A 77 12.39 -2.24 18.21
C PHE A 77 13.20 -0.98 18.52
N MET A 78 13.50 -0.76 19.80
CA MET A 78 14.25 0.43 20.20
C MET A 78 15.66 0.43 19.63
N GLU A 79 16.27 -0.77 19.52
CA GLU A 79 17.61 -0.87 18.93
C GLU A 79 17.61 -0.56 17.46
N LEU A 80 16.55 -0.99 16.75
CA LEU A 80 16.48 -0.82 15.31
C LEU A 80 15.93 0.53 14.92
N ALA A 81 15.18 1.17 15.81
CA ALA A 81 14.56 2.45 15.48
C ALA A 81 15.63 3.51 15.35
N THR A 82 15.48 4.32 14.32
CA THR A 82 16.36 5.46 14.14
C THR A 82 15.80 6.63 14.89
N GLU A 83 16.60 7.15 15.78
CA GLU A 83 16.17 8.32 16.52
C GLU A 83 16.14 9.51 15.59
N VAL A 84 15.01 10.20 15.58
CA VAL A 84 14.88 11.37 14.74
C VAL A 84 15.37 12.56 15.54
N ALA A 85 16.45 13.15 15.05
CA ALA A 85 17.00 14.32 15.71
C ALA A 85 16.07 15.49 15.54
N GLU A 86 15.98 16.27 16.55
CA GLU A 86 15.12 17.43 16.51
C GLU A 86 15.87 18.70 16.35
#